data_f3089e26e0f167ddcc8ee7e442fb2f5f
#
_entry.id   f3089e26e0f167ddcc8ee7e442fb2f5f
#
_cell.length_a   1.000
_cell.length_b   1.000
_cell.length_c   1.000
_cell.angle_alpha   90.00
_cell.angle_beta   90.00
_cell.angle_gamma   90.00
#
_symmetry.space_group_name_H-M   'P 1'
#
loop_
_entity.id
_entity.type
_entity.pdbx_description
1 polymer ?
#
loop_
_entity_poly.entity_id
_entity_poly.type
_entity_poly.pdbx_seq_one_letter_code
_entity_poly.pdbx_strand_id
1 'polypeptide(L)'
;SRNVMIKNGEPWLIDFQGGRKGPVYYDVASFLWQAKAKYPEELRQELLHEYMDALRQYIPVDERYFISQLRHFVLFRTLQVLGAYGFRGYFEKKPHFIQSVPFAIENLRQLLKEDYPEYPYLSHVLRELTELKQFSDDLKKRTLEVRIVSFAYKKGIPNDPTGNGGGFVFDCRAINNPGKYERYNHFTGLDEPVIRFLEEDGEITHFLKHVFTIVDASVKRYMDRGFTNLMICFGCTG
;
A
#
# COMPACT_ATOMS: atom_id res chain seq x y z
N SER A 1 -10.46 9.88 -3.82
CA SER A 1 -9.70 10.66 -4.80
C SER A 1 -8.76 11.64 -4.11
N ARG A 2 -7.60 11.93 -4.68
CA ARG A 2 -6.69 12.97 -4.17
C ARG A 2 -7.20 14.38 -4.48
N ASN A 3 -8.12 14.49 -5.42
CA ASN A 3 -8.62 15.75 -5.96
C ASN A 3 -10.00 16.14 -5.39
N VAL A 4 -10.42 15.48 -4.31
CA VAL A 4 -11.61 15.86 -3.54
C VAL A 4 -11.18 16.25 -2.13
N MET A 5 -11.49 17.47 -1.74
CA MET A 5 -11.25 17.99 -0.40
C MET A 5 -12.58 18.19 0.30
N ILE A 6 -12.60 18.01 1.62
CA ILE A 6 -13.79 18.32 2.42
C ILE A 6 -13.53 19.61 3.19
N LYS A 7 -14.40 20.60 3.01
CA LYS A 7 -14.36 21.87 3.73
C LYS A 7 -15.74 22.13 4.34
N ASN A 8 -15.81 22.22 5.65
CA ASN A 8 -17.06 22.43 6.41
C ASN A 8 -18.16 21.38 6.09
N GLY A 9 -17.75 20.12 5.87
CA GLY A 9 -18.67 19.02 5.50
C GLY A 9 -19.00 18.93 4.00
N GLU A 10 -18.64 19.92 3.19
CA GLU A 10 -18.93 19.99 1.77
C GLU A 10 -17.74 19.50 0.93
N PRO A 11 -17.97 18.70 -0.15
CA PRO A 11 -16.93 18.27 -1.06
C PRO A 11 -16.53 19.39 -2.03
N TRP A 12 -15.22 19.61 -2.15
CA TRP A 12 -14.63 20.56 -3.09
C TRP A 12 -13.69 19.82 -4.03
N LEU A 13 -13.87 20.06 -5.34
CA LEU A 13 -12.95 19.53 -6.35
C LEU A 13 -11.76 20.48 -6.53
N ILE A 14 -10.56 19.90 -6.57
CA ILE A 14 -9.32 20.63 -6.88
C ILE A 14 -8.65 19.98 -8.09
N ASP A 15 -7.64 20.64 -8.66
CA ASP A 15 -6.85 20.10 -9.79
C ASP A 15 -7.71 19.88 -11.05
N PHE A 16 -8.52 20.89 -11.41
CA PHE A 16 -9.48 20.83 -12.52
C PHE A 16 -8.90 21.28 -13.88
N GLN A 17 -7.60 21.56 -13.92
CA GLN A 17 -6.91 21.91 -15.18
C GLN A 17 -6.85 20.71 -16.13
N GLY A 18 -6.90 20.98 -17.42
CA GLY A 18 -6.84 19.98 -18.47
C GLY A 18 -8.16 19.29 -18.78
N GLY A 19 -9.28 19.88 -18.36
CA GLY A 19 -10.62 19.43 -18.76
C GLY A 19 -10.77 19.43 -20.28
N ARG A 20 -11.26 18.33 -20.86
CA ARG A 20 -11.44 18.14 -22.30
C ARG A 20 -12.80 17.52 -22.56
N LYS A 21 -13.35 17.78 -23.76
CA LYS A 21 -14.50 17.02 -24.24
C LYS A 21 -14.10 15.56 -24.41
N GLY A 22 -14.91 14.65 -23.88
CA GLY A 22 -14.70 13.22 -23.97
C GLY A 22 -15.98 12.43 -23.72
N PRO A 23 -15.91 11.10 -23.88
CA PRO A 23 -17.04 10.24 -23.57
C PRO A 23 -17.43 10.33 -22.08
N VAL A 24 -18.72 10.42 -21.80
CA VAL A 24 -19.31 10.49 -20.46
C VAL A 24 -18.96 9.29 -19.57
N TYR A 25 -18.50 8.21 -20.15
CA TYR A 25 -18.11 6.98 -19.44
C TYR A 25 -16.73 7.06 -18.78
N TYR A 26 -15.82 7.92 -19.30
CA TYR A 26 -14.40 7.89 -18.91
C TYR A 26 -14.16 8.29 -17.46
N ASP A 27 -14.79 9.37 -17.02
CA ASP A 27 -14.58 9.90 -15.68
C ASP A 27 -15.26 9.01 -14.62
N VAL A 28 -16.46 8.52 -14.90
CA VAL A 28 -17.17 7.59 -14.00
C VAL A 28 -16.43 6.27 -13.90
N ALA A 29 -15.90 5.73 -15.01
CA ALA A 29 -15.06 4.53 -14.98
C ALA A 29 -13.79 4.76 -14.16
N SER A 30 -13.14 5.92 -14.32
CA SER A 30 -11.92 6.27 -13.60
C SER A 30 -12.13 6.46 -12.12
N PHE A 31 -13.29 6.96 -11.70
CA PHE A 31 -13.63 7.21 -10.30
C PHE A 31 -14.09 5.93 -9.60
N LEU A 32 -15.10 5.25 -10.14
CA LEU A 32 -15.75 4.10 -9.49
C LEU A 32 -14.90 2.82 -9.52
N TRP A 33 -14.01 2.66 -10.50
CA TRP A 33 -13.09 1.50 -10.59
C TRP A 33 -11.65 1.86 -10.22
N GLN A 34 -11.46 2.91 -9.42
CA GLN A 34 -10.14 3.22 -8.88
C GLN A 34 -9.64 2.07 -8.00
N ALA A 35 -8.56 1.39 -8.41
CA ALA A 35 -8.07 0.16 -7.79
C ALA A 35 -7.85 0.27 -6.27
N LYS A 36 -7.31 1.38 -5.79
CA LYS A 36 -7.04 1.60 -4.36
C LYS A 36 -8.27 2.01 -3.54
N ALA A 37 -9.33 2.49 -4.16
CA ALA A 37 -10.53 2.94 -3.44
C ALA A 37 -11.31 1.77 -2.86
N LYS A 38 -11.28 0.60 -3.53
CA LYS A 38 -11.96 -0.63 -3.10
C LYS A 38 -13.43 -0.40 -2.75
N TYR A 39 -14.13 0.38 -3.57
CA TYR A 39 -15.56 0.60 -3.33
C TYR A 39 -16.31 -0.75 -3.27
N PRO A 40 -17.13 -0.98 -2.22
CA PRO A 40 -18.09 -2.09 -2.22
C PRO A 40 -18.98 -2.03 -3.46
N GLU A 41 -19.42 -3.20 -3.95
CA GLU A 41 -20.24 -3.26 -5.16
C GLU A 41 -21.55 -2.47 -5.01
N GLU A 42 -22.19 -2.58 -3.85
CA GLU A 42 -23.43 -1.86 -3.52
C GLU A 42 -23.24 -0.35 -3.67
N LEU A 43 -22.18 0.18 -3.05
CA LEU A 43 -21.87 1.63 -3.15
C LEU A 43 -21.54 2.04 -4.59
N ARG A 44 -20.87 1.17 -5.35
CA ARG A 44 -20.54 1.45 -6.75
C ARG A 44 -21.80 1.56 -7.60
N GLN A 45 -22.75 0.65 -7.40
CA GLN A 45 -24.03 0.66 -8.11
C GLN A 45 -24.87 1.88 -7.72
N GLU A 46 -24.94 2.21 -6.44
CA GLU A 46 -25.64 3.42 -5.96
C GLU A 46 -25.06 4.69 -6.64
N LEU A 47 -23.74 4.89 -6.58
CA LEU A 47 -23.09 6.03 -7.20
C LEU A 47 -23.24 6.05 -8.74
N LEU A 48 -23.31 4.89 -9.36
CA LEU A 48 -23.56 4.79 -10.82
C LEU A 48 -24.98 5.23 -11.18
N HIS A 49 -25.98 4.85 -10.40
CA HIS A 49 -27.35 5.32 -10.58
C HIS A 49 -27.46 6.83 -10.38
N GLU A 50 -26.90 7.37 -9.31
CA GLU A 50 -26.82 8.81 -9.06
C GLU A 50 -26.18 9.56 -10.23
N TYR A 51 -25.09 9.01 -10.79
CA TYR A 51 -24.43 9.59 -11.94
C TYR A 51 -25.35 9.61 -13.17
N MET A 52 -26.04 8.49 -13.47
CA MET A 52 -26.96 8.41 -14.61
C MET A 52 -28.17 9.34 -14.43
N ASP A 53 -28.69 9.48 -13.21
CA ASP A 53 -29.80 10.38 -12.91
C ASP A 53 -29.39 11.86 -13.10
N ALA A 54 -28.20 12.21 -12.64
CA ALA A 54 -27.64 13.54 -12.89
C ALA A 54 -27.42 13.79 -14.40
N LEU A 55 -26.93 12.77 -15.12
CA LEU A 55 -26.66 12.86 -16.55
C LEU A 55 -27.96 13.01 -17.40
N ARG A 56 -29.08 12.41 -16.98
CA ARG A 56 -30.39 12.53 -17.62
C ARG A 56 -30.92 13.96 -17.66
N GLN A 57 -30.42 14.85 -16.79
CA GLN A 57 -30.76 16.28 -16.83
C GLN A 57 -30.17 17.01 -18.04
N TYR A 58 -29.15 16.41 -18.68
CA TYR A 58 -28.40 17.03 -19.77
C TYR A 58 -28.55 16.30 -21.11
N ILE A 59 -28.68 14.96 -21.08
CA ILE A 59 -28.79 14.12 -22.26
C ILE A 59 -29.72 12.92 -22.00
N PRO A 60 -30.40 12.37 -23.03
CA PRO A 60 -31.09 11.09 -22.90
C PRO A 60 -30.13 9.98 -22.52
N VAL A 61 -30.49 9.16 -21.51
CA VAL A 61 -29.69 8.03 -21.05
C VAL A 61 -30.50 6.75 -21.12
N ASP A 62 -30.17 5.86 -22.04
CA ASP A 62 -30.59 4.46 -22.00
C ASP A 62 -29.64 3.71 -21.06
N GLU A 63 -30.16 3.23 -19.96
CA GLU A 63 -29.37 2.60 -18.91
C GLU A 63 -28.63 1.34 -19.37
N ARG A 64 -29.31 0.46 -20.13
CA ARG A 64 -28.70 -0.78 -20.63
C ARG A 64 -27.56 -0.48 -21.59
N TYR A 65 -27.79 0.45 -22.51
CA TYR A 65 -26.76 0.89 -23.43
C TYR A 65 -25.61 1.56 -22.69
N PHE A 66 -25.92 2.43 -21.71
CA PHE A 66 -24.92 3.10 -20.90
C PHE A 66 -24.01 2.10 -20.19
N ILE A 67 -24.56 1.10 -19.51
CA ILE A 67 -23.80 0.08 -18.77
C ILE A 67 -22.94 -0.75 -19.74
N SER A 68 -23.49 -1.13 -20.91
CA SER A 68 -22.74 -1.89 -21.92
C SER A 68 -21.50 -1.11 -22.42
N GLN A 69 -21.65 0.18 -22.67
CA GLN A 69 -20.54 1.04 -23.09
C GLN A 69 -19.55 1.29 -21.95
N LEU A 70 -20.05 1.59 -20.76
CA LEU A 70 -19.22 1.83 -19.57
C LEU A 70 -18.27 0.67 -19.30
N ARG A 71 -18.72 -0.56 -19.48
CA ARG A 71 -17.91 -1.77 -19.30
C ARG A 71 -16.62 -1.75 -20.14
N HIS A 72 -16.68 -1.28 -21.39
CA HIS A 72 -15.50 -1.13 -22.25
C HIS A 72 -14.54 -0.04 -21.73
N PHE A 73 -15.09 1.05 -21.24
CA PHE A 73 -14.28 2.13 -20.64
C PHE A 73 -13.63 1.68 -19.33
N VAL A 74 -14.31 0.87 -18.52
CA VAL A 74 -13.73 0.28 -17.31
C VAL A 74 -12.58 -0.66 -17.65
N LEU A 75 -12.74 -1.52 -18.68
CA LEU A 75 -11.65 -2.38 -19.17
C LEU A 75 -10.46 -1.53 -19.64
N PHE A 76 -10.72 -0.57 -20.53
CA PHE A 76 -9.68 0.34 -21.03
C PHE A 76 -8.91 1.04 -19.90
N ARG A 77 -9.64 1.59 -18.92
CA ARG A 77 -9.02 2.25 -17.76
C ARG A 77 -8.22 1.29 -16.89
N THR A 78 -8.71 0.08 -16.69
CA THR A 78 -7.99 -0.95 -15.93
C THR A 78 -6.68 -1.32 -16.62
N LEU A 79 -6.67 -1.51 -17.93
CA LEU A 79 -5.46 -1.80 -18.70
C LEU A 79 -4.49 -0.62 -18.69
N GLN A 80 -4.98 0.61 -18.84
CA GLN A 80 -4.17 1.83 -18.76
C GLN A 80 -3.50 1.97 -17.39
N VAL A 81 -4.23 1.70 -16.32
CA VAL A 81 -3.71 1.73 -14.95
C VAL A 81 -2.68 0.64 -14.73
N LEU A 82 -2.93 -0.59 -15.20
CA LEU A 82 -1.97 -1.70 -15.12
C LEU A 82 -0.67 -1.38 -15.87
N GLY A 83 -0.77 -0.82 -17.08
CA GLY A 83 0.40 -0.38 -17.85
C GLY A 83 1.20 0.69 -17.10
N ALA A 84 0.52 1.70 -16.53
CA ALA A 84 1.18 2.75 -15.76
C ALA A 84 1.82 2.20 -14.47
N TYR A 85 1.17 1.26 -13.78
CA TYR A 85 1.72 0.64 -12.57
C TYR A 85 2.90 -0.27 -12.90
N GLY A 86 2.83 -1.03 -13.99
CA GLY A 86 3.94 -1.84 -14.49
C GLY A 86 5.15 -0.97 -14.82
N PHE A 87 4.98 0.04 -15.65
CA PHE A 87 6.06 0.94 -16.04
C PHE A 87 6.69 1.65 -14.83
N ARG A 88 5.88 2.34 -14.02
CA ARG A 88 6.39 3.09 -12.88
C ARG A 88 6.90 2.21 -11.75
N GLY A 89 6.32 1.01 -11.57
CA GLY A 89 6.73 0.07 -10.55
C GLY A 89 8.03 -0.64 -10.89
N TYR A 90 8.06 -1.34 -12.02
CA TYR A 90 9.20 -2.19 -12.38
C TYR A 90 10.31 -1.43 -13.09
N PHE A 91 9.98 -0.48 -13.97
CA PHE A 91 10.98 0.27 -14.71
C PHE A 91 11.51 1.48 -13.93
N GLU A 92 10.62 2.35 -13.42
CA GLU A 92 11.02 3.50 -12.59
C GLU A 92 11.31 3.11 -11.13
N LYS A 93 11.18 1.83 -10.76
CA LYS A 93 11.46 1.29 -9.41
C LYS A 93 10.72 2.01 -8.29
N LYS A 94 9.46 2.41 -8.53
CA LYS A 94 8.61 3.07 -7.53
C LYS A 94 7.72 2.05 -6.80
N PRO A 95 8.05 1.61 -5.56
CA PRO A 95 7.41 0.46 -4.90
C PRO A 95 5.88 0.61 -4.73
N HIS A 96 5.41 1.82 -4.47
CA HIS A 96 3.98 2.08 -4.24
C HIS A 96 3.09 1.81 -5.48
N PHE A 97 3.67 1.79 -6.68
CA PHE A 97 2.95 1.35 -7.88
C PHE A 97 2.85 -0.16 -7.94
N ILE A 98 3.94 -0.90 -7.63
CA ILE A 98 3.92 -2.37 -7.57
C ILE A 98 2.86 -2.85 -6.58
N GLN A 99 2.78 -2.23 -5.40
CA GLN A 99 1.77 -2.53 -4.37
C GLN A 99 0.33 -2.31 -4.84
N SER A 100 0.14 -1.54 -5.91
CA SER A 100 -1.18 -1.24 -6.46
C SER A 100 -1.62 -2.25 -7.53
N VAL A 101 -0.68 -3.00 -8.10
CA VAL A 101 -0.95 -3.99 -9.16
C VAL A 101 -1.96 -5.06 -8.72
N PRO A 102 -1.87 -5.68 -7.54
CA PRO A 102 -2.84 -6.71 -7.13
C PRO A 102 -4.29 -6.23 -7.11
N PHE A 103 -4.53 -4.97 -6.73
CA PHE A 103 -5.88 -4.39 -6.73
C PHE A 103 -6.42 -4.16 -8.15
N ALA A 104 -5.53 -3.77 -9.07
CA ALA A 104 -5.92 -3.60 -10.47
C ALA A 104 -6.15 -4.96 -11.16
N ILE A 105 -5.37 -5.99 -10.82
CA ILE A 105 -5.60 -7.37 -11.28
C ILE A 105 -6.92 -7.92 -10.75
N GLU A 106 -7.28 -7.63 -9.50
CA GLU A 106 -8.58 -8.04 -8.97
C GLU A 106 -9.75 -7.37 -9.71
N ASN A 107 -9.66 -6.07 -9.98
CA ASN A 107 -10.64 -5.40 -10.83
C ASN A 107 -10.75 -6.07 -12.21
N LEU A 108 -9.61 -6.44 -12.81
CA LEU A 108 -9.59 -7.13 -14.09
C LEU A 108 -10.26 -8.51 -14.01
N ARG A 109 -10.00 -9.30 -12.96
CA ARG A 109 -10.66 -10.59 -12.73
C ARG A 109 -12.18 -10.43 -12.65
N GLN A 110 -12.66 -9.41 -11.93
CA GLN A 110 -14.09 -9.15 -11.82
C GLN A 110 -14.72 -8.80 -13.18
N LEU A 111 -14.04 -7.99 -13.98
CA LEU A 111 -14.49 -7.64 -15.32
C LEU A 111 -14.55 -8.83 -16.28
N LEU A 112 -13.60 -9.77 -16.14
CA LEU A 112 -13.48 -10.95 -16.99
C LEU A 112 -14.42 -12.11 -16.57
N LYS A 113 -15.23 -11.95 -15.53
CA LYS A 113 -16.31 -12.89 -15.20
C LYS A 113 -17.36 -12.97 -16.33
N GLU A 114 -17.54 -11.88 -17.03
CA GLU A 114 -18.35 -11.82 -18.24
C GLU A 114 -17.45 -11.72 -19.46
N ASP A 115 -17.87 -12.33 -20.54
CA ASP A 115 -17.12 -12.31 -21.79
C ASP A 115 -17.19 -10.95 -22.50
N TYR A 116 -16.17 -10.68 -23.31
CA TYR A 116 -16.13 -9.62 -24.31
C TYR A 116 -16.14 -10.28 -25.68
N PRO A 117 -17.32 -10.61 -26.22
CA PRO A 117 -17.42 -11.36 -27.48
C PRO A 117 -16.80 -10.63 -28.66
N GLU A 118 -16.69 -9.30 -28.59
CA GLU A 118 -16.03 -8.47 -29.59
C GLU A 118 -14.48 -8.64 -29.57
N TYR A 119 -13.93 -9.12 -28.44
CA TYR A 119 -12.48 -9.26 -28.24
C TYR A 119 -12.09 -10.61 -27.63
N PRO A 120 -12.42 -11.75 -28.27
CA PRO A 120 -12.23 -13.07 -27.66
C PRO A 120 -10.76 -13.39 -27.37
N TYR A 121 -9.86 -13.05 -28.29
CA TYR A 121 -8.42 -13.25 -28.09
C TYR A 121 -7.86 -12.39 -26.96
N LEU A 122 -8.25 -11.11 -26.90
CA LEU A 122 -7.84 -10.22 -25.80
C LEU A 122 -8.33 -10.75 -24.45
N SER A 123 -9.59 -11.20 -24.37
CA SER A 123 -10.16 -11.78 -23.16
C SER A 123 -9.39 -13.01 -22.69
N HIS A 124 -8.97 -13.87 -23.62
CA HIS A 124 -8.12 -15.03 -23.32
C HIS A 124 -6.78 -14.61 -22.73
N VAL A 125 -6.05 -13.72 -23.41
CA VAL A 125 -4.73 -13.22 -22.93
C VAL A 125 -4.85 -12.53 -21.57
N LEU A 126 -5.90 -11.77 -21.34
CA LEU A 126 -6.11 -11.09 -20.07
C LEU A 126 -6.43 -12.05 -18.92
N ARG A 127 -7.16 -13.14 -19.18
CA ARG A 127 -7.35 -14.22 -18.21
C ARG A 127 -6.03 -14.87 -17.83
N GLU A 128 -5.22 -15.27 -18.82
CA GLU A 128 -3.88 -15.80 -18.56
C GLU A 128 -3.02 -14.84 -17.76
N LEU A 129 -3.07 -13.52 -18.06
CA LEU A 129 -2.38 -12.50 -17.29
C LEU A 129 -2.80 -12.52 -15.81
N THR A 130 -4.10 -12.67 -15.52
CA THR A 130 -4.58 -12.68 -14.13
C THR A 130 -4.16 -13.92 -13.36
N GLU A 131 -3.83 -15.03 -14.03
CA GLU A 131 -3.42 -16.30 -13.45
C GLU A 131 -1.90 -16.43 -13.25
N LEU A 132 -1.11 -15.43 -13.68
CA LEU A 132 0.33 -15.44 -13.45
C LEU A 132 0.66 -15.55 -11.96
N LYS A 133 1.61 -16.43 -11.60
CA LYS A 133 2.03 -16.67 -10.22
C LYS A 133 2.38 -15.39 -9.45
N GLN A 134 2.93 -14.40 -10.13
CA GLN A 134 3.24 -13.09 -9.54
C GLN A 134 2.01 -12.29 -9.12
N PHE A 135 0.79 -12.65 -9.57
CA PHE A 135 -0.47 -12.03 -9.23
C PHE A 135 -1.42 -12.97 -8.47
N SER A 136 -0.91 -14.12 -8.02
CA SER A 136 -1.67 -15.06 -7.20
C SER A 136 -2.02 -14.45 -5.83
N ASP A 137 -2.99 -15.06 -5.13
CA ASP A 137 -3.49 -14.59 -3.84
C ASP A 137 -2.44 -14.49 -2.72
N ASP A 138 -1.27 -15.12 -2.91
CA ASP A 138 -0.13 -14.97 -1.98
C ASP A 138 0.36 -13.53 -1.87
N LEU A 139 0.11 -12.69 -2.88
CA LEU A 139 0.39 -11.25 -2.79
C LEU A 139 -0.61 -10.50 -1.91
N LYS A 140 -1.84 -11.00 -1.75
CA LYS A 140 -2.84 -10.44 -0.81
C LYS A 140 -2.46 -10.72 0.65
N LYS A 141 -1.67 -11.77 0.90
CA LYS A 141 -1.19 -12.20 2.23
C LYS A 141 0.21 -11.68 2.56
N ARG A 142 0.74 -10.71 1.87
CA ARG A 142 2.01 -10.11 2.28
C ARG A 142 1.81 -9.44 3.62
N THR A 143 2.07 -10.21 4.66
CA THR A 143 2.23 -9.71 6.02
C THR A 143 3.45 -8.78 6.04
N LEU A 144 3.34 -7.70 6.80
CA LEU A 144 4.48 -6.85 7.06
C LEU A 144 5.55 -7.66 7.81
N GLU A 145 6.71 -7.82 7.23
CA GLU A 145 7.89 -8.35 7.91
C GLU A 145 8.57 -7.21 8.66
N VAL A 146 8.61 -7.31 9.97
CA VAL A 146 9.35 -6.38 10.83
C VAL A 146 10.69 -7.02 11.18
N ARG A 147 11.77 -6.46 10.66
CA ARG A 147 13.13 -6.93 10.91
C ARG A 147 13.77 -6.11 12.04
N ILE A 148 14.08 -6.77 13.14
CA ILE A 148 14.75 -6.16 14.28
C ILE A 148 16.24 -6.52 14.20
N VAL A 149 17.13 -5.51 14.27
CA VAL A 149 18.57 -5.66 14.17
C VAL A 149 19.27 -4.91 15.31
N SER A 150 20.14 -5.59 16.04
CA SER A 150 21.08 -4.94 16.95
C SER A 150 22.42 -4.70 16.26
N PHE A 151 23.06 -3.57 16.53
CA PHE A 151 24.34 -3.24 15.92
C PHE A 151 25.23 -2.39 16.84
N ALA A 152 26.52 -2.42 16.58
CA ALA A 152 27.48 -1.54 17.23
C ALA A 152 27.77 -0.32 16.32
N TYR A 153 27.63 0.90 16.83
CA TYR A 153 27.90 2.12 16.05
C TYR A 153 29.29 2.17 15.44
N LYS A 154 30.29 1.57 16.09
CA LYS A 154 31.65 1.45 15.54
C LYS A 154 31.76 0.65 14.27
N LYS A 155 30.75 -0.22 13.97
CA LYS A 155 30.66 -1.02 12.74
C LYS A 155 29.79 -0.37 11.66
N GLY A 156 29.17 0.77 11.98
CA GLY A 156 28.25 1.48 11.11
C GLY A 156 26.80 1.01 11.24
N ILE A 157 25.88 1.81 10.70
CA ILE A 157 24.45 1.49 10.66
C ILE A 157 24.21 0.41 9.61
N PRO A 158 23.47 -0.67 9.93
CA PRO A 158 23.16 -1.73 8.97
C PRO A 158 22.41 -1.20 7.74
N ASN A 159 22.77 -1.70 6.57
CA ASN A 159 22.04 -1.42 5.34
C ASN A 159 20.74 -2.21 5.31
N ASP A 160 19.69 -1.59 4.78
CA ASP A 160 18.43 -2.27 4.50
C ASP A 160 18.55 -3.13 3.23
N PRO A 161 18.48 -4.48 3.33
CA PRO A 161 18.62 -5.36 2.19
C PRO A 161 17.39 -5.32 1.26
N THR A 162 16.28 -4.73 1.69
CA THR A 162 15.04 -4.63 0.89
C THR A 162 15.08 -3.50 -0.13
N GLY A 163 16.07 -2.60 -0.04
CA GLY A 163 16.19 -1.43 -0.90
C GLY A 163 15.18 -0.31 -0.60
N ASN A 164 14.41 -0.41 0.49
CA ASN A 164 13.44 0.62 0.90
C ASN A 164 14.09 1.82 1.63
N GLY A 165 15.40 1.79 1.82
CA GLY A 165 16.14 2.88 2.44
C GLY A 165 16.19 2.85 3.96
N GLY A 166 15.83 1.73 4.60
CA GLY A 166 15.92 1.53 6.04
C GLY A 166 14.60 1.67 6.79
N GLY A 167 14.67 2.19 8.01
CA GLY A 167 13.53 2.30 8.91
C GLY A 167 13.92 3.09 10.15
N PHE A 168 13.63 2.56 11.33
CA PHE A 168 14.03 3.19 12.59
C PHE A 168 15.46 2.83 12.97
N VAL A 169 16.18 3.80 13.48
CA VAL A 169 17.49 3.60 14.12
C VAL A 169 17.44 4.26 15.50
N PHE A 170 17.40 3.44 16.53
CA PHE A 170 17.36 3.89 17.92
C PHE A 170 18.76 3.83 18.53
N ASP A 171 19.18 4.93 19.14
CA ASP A 171 20.46 5.03 19.83
C ASP A 171 20.31 4.62 21.28
N CYS A 172 20.89 3.47 21.62
CA CYS A 172 20.87 2.91 22.98
C CYS A 172 22.14 3.25 23.79
N ARG A 173 23.03 4.14 23.31
CA ARG A 173 24.29 4.45 23.99
C ARG A 173 24.09 5.23 25.27
N ALA A 174 22.94 5.91 25.42
CA ALA A 174 22.59 6.62 26.66
C ALA A 174 22.13 5.67 27.76
N ILE A 175 21.67 4.45 27.43
CA ILE A 175 21.25 3.46 28.42
C ILE A 175 22.45 2.88 29.13
N ASN A 176 22.29 2.62 30.43
CA ASN A 176 23.38 2.07 31.27
C ASN A 176 23.80 0.70 30.67
N ASN A 177 25.09 0.65 30.31
CA ASN A 177 25.65 -0.52 29.61
C ASN A 177 26.32 -1.46 30.61
N PRO A 178 25.81 -2.70 30.79
CA PRO A 178 26.43 -3.70 31.68
C PRO A 178 27.89 -4.01 31.30
N GLY A 179 28.28 -3.89 30.03
CA GLY A 179 29.64 -4.08 29.56
C GLY A 179 30.68 -3.10 30.15
N LYS A 180 30.25 -2.07 30.89
CA LYS A 180 31.15 -1.19 31.69
C LYS A 180 31.63 -1.85 32.99
N TYR A 181 31.00 -2.93 33.40
CA TYR A 181 31.25 -3.60 34.65
C TYR A 181 31.94 -4.96 34.40
N GLU A 182 33.13 -5.18 34.99
CA GLU A 182 33.97 -6.37 34.77
C GLU A 182 33.19 -7.69 34.95
N ARG A 183 32.29 -7.75 35.94
CA ARG A 183 31.46 -8.92 36.23
C ARG A 183 30.54 -9.38 35.07
N TYR A 184 30.30 -8.49 34.08
CA TYR A 184 29.44 -8.82 32.91
C TYR A 184 30.25 -8.99 31.62
N ASN A 185 31.55 -8.83 31.61
CA ASN A 185 32.39 -8.87 30.39
C ASN A 185 32.34 -10.20 29.64
N HIS A 186 31.95 -11.27 30.32
CA HIS A 186 31.85 -12.62 29.74
C HIS A 186 30.44 -12.98 29.25
N PHE A 187 29.48 -12.09 29.45
CA PHE A 187 28.10 -12.31 29.09
C PHE A 187 27.72 -11.53 27.83
N THR A 188 26.68 -12.06 27.16
CA THR A 188 26.03 -11.41 26.03
C THR A 188 24.70 -10.78 26.46
N GLY A 189 24.07 -9.99 25.60
CA GLY A 189 22.77 -9.41 25.86
C GLY A 189 21.61 -10.43 25.96
N LEU A 190 21.87 -11.71 25.69
CA LEU A 190 20.89 -12.82 25.82
C LEU A 190 21.05 -13.57 27.14
N ASP A 191 22.07 -13.28 27.94
CA ASP A 191 22.32 -13.97 29.17
C ASP A 191 21.53 -13.35 30.34
N GLU A 192 20.93 -14.19 31.16
CA GLU A 192 20.04 -13.82 32.26
C GLU A 192 20.62 -12.72 33.19
N PRO A 193 21.91 -12.76 33.61
CA PRO A 193 22.46 -11.71 34.44
C PRO A 193 22.45 -10.32 33.78
N VAL A 194 22.60 -10.26 32.45
CA VAL A 194 22.58 -9.01 31.70
C VAL A 194 21.15 -8.51 31.52
N ILE A 195 20.23 -9.42 31.25
CA ILE A 195 18.79 -9.12 31.14
C ILE A 195 18.29 -8.51 32.44
N ARG A 196 18.52 -9.17 33.58
CA ARG A 196 18.13 -8.67 34.89
C ARG A 196 18.73 -7.31 35.22
N PHE A 197 20.02 -7.11 34.95
CA PHE A 197 20.65 -5.81 35.15
C PHE A 197 19.91 -4.69 34.41
N LEU A 198 19.56 -4.90 33.14
CA LEU A 198 18.89 -3.90 32.33
C LEU A 198 17.44 -3.66 32.77
N GLU A 199 16.75 -4.69 33.27
CA GLU A 199 15.37 -4.58 33.74
C GLU A 199 15.29 -3.90 35.11
N GLU A 200 16.21 -4.24 36.04
CA GLU A 200 16.25 -3.69 37.39
C GLU A 200 16.59 -2.20 37.40
N ASP A 201 17.47 -1.75 36.50
CA ASP A 201 17.82 -0.33 36.34
C ASP A 201 16.65 0.52 35.82
N GLY A 202 15.71 -0.10 35.11
CA GLY A 202 14.48 0.51 34.60
C GLY A 202 14.64 1.44 33.39
N GLU A 203 15.88 1.87 33.06
CA GLU A 203 16.13 2.76 31.93
C GLU A 203 15.70 2.12 30.59
N ILE A 204 16.03 0.83 30.40
CA ILE A 204 15.66 0.11 29.17
C ILE A 204 14.13 -0.02 29.03
N THR A 205 13.46 -0.29 30.15
CA THR A 205 11.99 -0.43 30.16
C THR A 205 11.30 0.88 29.80
N HIS A 206 11.78 1.98 30.35
CA HIS A 206 11.28 3.31 30.02
C HIS A 206 11.53 3.66 28.55
N PHE A 207 12.72 3.42 28.05
CA PHE A 207 13.10 3.64 26.66
C PHE A 207 12.22 2.83 25.71
N LEU A 208 12.07 1.51 25.94
CA LEU A 208 11.28 0.61 25.09
C LEU A 208 9.81 1.01 25.06
N LYS A 209 9.24 1.51 26.17
CA LYS A 209 7.86 2.01 26.19
C LYS A 209 7.63 3.10 25.14
N HIS A 210 8.55 4.04 25.00
CA HIS A 210 8.47 5.10 24.00
C HIS A 210 8.72 4.57 22.59
N VAL A 211 9.69 3.67 22.42
CA VAL A 211 9.97 3.00 21.15
C VAL A 211 8.74 2.28 20.64
N PHE A 212 8.08 1.46 21.48
CA PHE A 212 6.87 0.73 21.08
C PHE A 212 5.74 1.66 20.67
N THR A 213 5.55 2.78 21.37
CA THR A 213 4.52 3.76 21.00
C THR A 213 4.71 4.28 19.57
N ILE A 214 5.96 4.62 19.20
CA ILE A 214 6.29 5.16 17.88
C ILE A 214 6.22 4.05 16.82
N VAL A 215 6.78 2.89 17.14
CA VAL A 215 6.87 1.76 16.20
C VAL A 215 5.50 1.19 15.91
N ASP A 216 4.64 0.98 16.91
CA ASP A 216 3.29 0.42 16.73
C ASP A 216 2.42 1.32 15.84
N ALA A 217 2.50 2.63 16.03
CA ALA A 217 1.81 3.58 15.16
C ALA A 217 2.27 3.46 13.70
N SER A 218 3.57 3.26 13.50
CA SER A 218 4.16 3.09 12.16
C SER A 218 3.83 1.72 11.56
N VAL A 219 3.91 0.63 12.34
CA VAL A 219 3.55 -0.73 11.91
C VAL A 219 2.11 -0.74 11.41
N LYS A 220 1.17 -0.20 12.21
CA LYS A 220 -0.23 -0.08 11.81
C LYS A 220 -0.38 0.66 10.47
N ARG A 221 0.30 1.80 10.34
CA ARG A 221 0.24 2.61 9.13
C ARG A 221 0.89 1.93 7.93
N TYR A 222 1.96 1.16 8.12
CA TYR A 222 2.61 0.34 7.09
C TYR A 222 1.68 -0.77 6.61
N MET A 223 1.02 -1.47 7.54
CA MET A 223 0.02 -2.50 7.20
C MET A 223 -1.16 -1.90 6.41
N ASP A 224 -1.73 -0.79 6.88
CA ASP A 224 -2.83 -0.09 6.19
C ASP A 224 -2.46 0.33 4.76
N ARG A 225 -1.19 0.65 4.54
CA ARG A 225 -0.65 1.06 3.23
C ARG A 225 -0.14 -0.10 2.38
N GLY A 226 -0.15 -1.32 2.91
CA GLY A 226 0.32 -2.52 2.20
C GLY A 226 1.84 -2.57 2.01
N PHE A 227 2.62 -1.93 2.89
CA PHE A 227 4.07 -2.14 2.94
C PHE A 227 4.38 -3.54 3.43
N THR A 228 5.46 -4.12 2.92
CA THR A 228 5.85 -5.52 3.23
C THR A 228 7.06 -5.63 4.11
N ASN A 229 7.82 -4.56 4.31
CA ASN A 229 9.05 -4.60 5.08
C ASN A 229 9.21 -3.32 5.91
N LEU A 230 9.66 -3.50 7.16
CA LEU A 230 10.07 -2.44 8.07
C LEU A 230 11.30 -2.90 8.83
N MET A 231 12.40 -2.14 8.77
CA MET A 231 13.60 -2.45 9.55
C MET A 231 13.67 -1.56 10.78
N ILE A 232 14.01 -2.15 11.91
CA ILE A 232 14.19 -1.46 13.20
C ILE A 232 15.55 -1.82 13.74
N CYS A 233 16.42 -0.84 13.90
CA CYS A 233 17.78 -1.02 14.36
C CYS A 233 17.97 -0.44 15.77
N PHE A 234 18.63 -1.19 16.64
CA PHE A 234 19.05 -0.75 17.97
C PHE A 234 20.57 -0.72 18.02
N GLY A 235 21.11 0.47 18.20
CA GLY A 235 22.57 0.71 18.19
C GLY A 235 23.14 0.94 19.59
N CYS A 236 24.21 0.21 19.94
CA CYS A 236 24.98 0.43 21.16
C CYS A 236 26.44 0.77 20.83
N THR A 237 27.30 0.91 21.85
CA THR A 237 28.73 1.11 21.66
C THR A 237 29.44 -0.13 21.09
N GLY A 238 28.94 -1.31 21.39
CA GLY A 238 29.49 -2.63 21.01
C GLY A 238 30.56 -3.11 21.96
#